data_038f61273f0f1796341920e87df2f14f
#
_entry.id   038f61273f0f1796341920e87df2f14f
#
_cell.length_a   1.000
_cell.length_b   1.000
_cell.length_c   1.000
_cell.angle_alpha   90.00
_cell.angle_beta   90.00
_cell.angle_gamma   90.00
#
_symmetry.space_group_name_H-M   'P 1'
#
loop_
_entity.id
_entity.type
_entity.pdbx_description
1 polymer ?
#
loop_
_entity_poly.entity_id
_entity_poly.type
_entity_poly.pdbx_seq_one_letter_code
_entity_poly.pdbx_strand_id
1 'polypeptide(L)'
;MRIGLFTDAYLPDINGVVSSVATLKHALEELGHTVFIITNHKGTKIVEDEDGHILRLPGLEIKKFYGYKMSSPLQFSADAYIERMDLDVIHIQTEAGVGMFGRQMAKVLHIPIVYTYHTMYEDYTHYFNPLDFDSVEKLGKSVIRTFSRVMANGSQAVIAPSEKTKQALLQYGVIAPIYIVPTGLDLSEYDRKNLDENRVQSIREELGFTSEDRIVVFVGRIAKEKAIEIPIEAISKNADPHLHLVIVGGGTDMEYYQDLAKKYNVSDRVHFTGKIPKENIAYYYAAFDC
;
A
#
# COMPACT_ATOMS: atom_id res chain seq x y z
N MET A 1 -20.37 -6.00 -15.97
CA MET A 1 -19.48 -7.15 -15.70
C MET A 1 -19.48 -7.46 -14.22
N ARG A 2 -19.25 -8.71 -13.86
CA ARG A 2 -19.07 -9.19 -12.49
C ARG A 2 -17.57 -9.42 -12.25
N ILE A 3 -16.96 -8.58 -11.41
CA ILE A 3 -15.51 -8.47 -11.26
C ILE A 3 -15.10 -8.94 -9.87
N GLY A 4 -14.23 -9.93 -9.76
CA GLY A 4 -13.67 -10.38 -8.50
C GLY A 4 -12.28 -9.76 -8.25
N LEU A 5 -12.13 -8.90 -7.24
CA LEU A 5 -10.84 -8.35 -6.80
C LEU A 5 -10.27 -9.23 -5.70
N PHE A 6 -9.17 -9.93 -5.99
CA PHE A 6 -8.52 -10.86 -5.07
C PHE A 6 -7.30 -10.20 -4.43
N THR A 7 -7.34 -10.00 -3.12
CA THR A 7 -6.33 -9.25 -2.37
C THR A 7 -6.08 -9.84 -0.98
N ASP A 8 -4.83 -9.92 -0.55
CA ASP A 8 -4.47 -10.36 0.81
C ASP A 8 -4.66 -9.27 1.88
N ALA A 9 -4.99 -8.04 1.48
CA ALA A 9 -5.25 -6.93 2.40
C ALA A 9 -6.43 -6.09 1.92
N TYR A 10 -7.38 -5.84 2.80
CA TYR A 10 -8.54 -4.98 2.55
C TYR A 10 -8.99 -4.31 3.85
N LEU A 11 -9.93 -3.38 3.75
CA LEU A 11 -10.47 -2.69 4.92
C LEU A 11 -10.86 -3.66 6.06
N PRO A 12 -10.58 -3.35 7.33
CA PRO A 12 -10.12 -2.06 7.88
C PRO A 12 -8.59 -1.86 7.91
N ASP A 13 -7.79 -2.70 7.26
CA ASP A 13 -6.35 -2.49 7.19
C ASP A 13 -6.03 -1.19 6.45
N ILE A 14 -4.92 -0.52 6.80
CA ILE A 14 -4.52 0.77 6.21
C ILE A 14 -3.15 0.62 5.53
N ASN A 15 -3.15 0.60 4.20
CA ASN A 15 -1.93 0.66 3.37
C ASN A 15 -2.29 1.06 1.94
N GLY A 16 -1.28 1.32 1.10
CA GLY A 16 -1.47 1.78 -0.28
C GLY A 16 -2.25 0.80 -1.17
N VAL A 17 -2.09 -0.51 -0.98
CA VAL A 17 -2.84 -1.52 -1.74
C VAL A 17 -4.31 -1.49 -1.37
N VAL A 18 -4.62 -1.42 -0.07
CA VAL A 18 -6.01 -1.32 0.43
C VAL A 18 -6.71 -0.09 -0.13
N SER A 19 -6.06 1.08 -0.09
CA SER A 19 -6.62 2.31 -0.65
C SER A 19 -6.85 2.19 -2.15
N SER A 20 -5.87 1.63 -2.89
CA SER A 20 -5.99 1.41 -4.33
C SER A 20 -7.15 0.47 -4.68
N VAL A 21 -7.32 -0.64 -3.96
CA VAL A 21 -8.40 -1.61 -4.18
C VAL A 21 -9.77 -1.01 -3.85
N ALA A 22 -9.86 -0.24 -2.76
CA ALA A 22 -11.11 0.42 -2.37
C ALA A 22 -11.54 1.48 -3.41
N THR A 23 -10.61 2.31 -3.87
CA THR A 23 -10.86 3.30 -4.94
C THR A 23 -11.24 2.62 -6.25
N LEU A 24 -10.53 1.53 -6.62
CA LEU A 24 -10.85 0.76 -7.82
C LEU A 24 -12.25 0.13 -7.77
N LYS A 25 -12.63 -0.45 -6.61
CA LYS A 25 -13.98 -0.99 -6.39
C LYS A 25 -15.03 0.08 -6.65
N HIS A 26 -14.89 1.23 -5.98
CA HIS A 26 -15.83 2.34 -6.10
C HIS A 26 -15.96 2.82 -7.56
N ALA A 27 -14.85 3.08 -8.23
CA ALA A 27 -14.85 3.53 -9.63
C ALA A 27 -15.50 2.53 -10.60
N LEU A 28 -15.26 1.22 -10.39
CA LEU A 28 -15.89 0.19 -11.21
C LEU A 28 -17.41 0.08 -10.97
N GLU A 29 -17.85 0.28 -9.71
CA GLU A 29 -19.27 0.30 -9.37
C GLU A 29 -19.98 1.53 -9.95
N GLU A 30 -19.34 2.71 -9.94
CA GLU A 30 -19.85 3.91 -10.62
C GLU A 30 -20.00 3.70 -12.13
N LEU A 31 -19.16 2.88 -12.74
CA LEU A 31 -19.27 2.47 -14.16
C LEU A 31 -20.34 1.39 -14.40
N GLY A 32 -21.11 1.00 -13.39
CA GLY A 32 -22.20 0.04 -13.48
C GLY A 32 -21.74 -1.43 -13.48
N HIS A 33 -20.55 -1.73 -12.96
CA HIS A 33 -20.09 -3.11 -12.76
C HIS A 33 -20.49 -3.61 -11.37
N THR A 34 -20.62 -4.92 -11.21
CA THR A 34 -20.76 -5.55 -9.90
C THR A 34 -19.38 -6.02 -9.44
N VAL A 35 -18.93 -5.55 -8.29
CA VAL A 35 -17.59 -5.83 -7.80
C VAL A 35 -17.64 -6.65 -6.51
N PHE A 36 -16.87 -7.73 -6.47
CA PHE A 36 -16.69 -8.60 -5.32
C PHE A 36 -15.26 -8.48 -4.80
N ILE A 37 -15.11 -8.37 -3.50
CA ILE A 37 -13.80 -8.41 -2.84
C ILE A 37 -13.61 -9.78 -2.23
N ILE A 38 -12.55 -10.46 -2.62
CA ILE A 38 -12.09 -11.69 -1.98
C ILE A 38 -10.81 -11.35 -1.24
N THR A 39 -10.86 -11.45 0.09
CA THR A 39 -9.74 -11.07 0.96
C THR A 39 -9.58 -12.08 2.11
N ASN A 40 -8.75 -11.77 3.07
CA ASN A 40 -8.58 -12.59 4.26
C ASN A 40 -8.88 -11.84 5.56
N HIS A 41 -9.04 -12.60 6.63
CA HIS A 41 -9.12 -12.08 7.98
C HIS A 41 -8.44 -13.04 8.99
N LYS A 42 -8.19 -12.55 10.21
CA LYS A 42 -7.71 -13.39 11.28
C LYS A 42 -8.87 -14.26 11.79
N GLY A 43 -8.88 -15.52 11.41
CA GLY A 43 -9.95 -16.45 11.78
C GLY A 43 -9.81 -17.80 11.09
N THR A 44 -10.70 -18.72 11.46
CA THR A 44 -10.72 -20.11 10.96
C THR A 44 -11.91 -20.42 10.06
N LYS A 45 -12.87 -19.50 9.95
CA LYS A 45 -14.09 -19.67 9.15
C LYS A 45 -14.13 -18.65 8.03
N ILE A 46 -14.81 -18.98 6.95
CA ILE A 46 -15.18 -18.02 5.91
C ILE A 46 -16.23 -17.07 6.49
N VAL A 47 -16.10 -15.79 6.19
CA VAL A 47 -17.06 -14.73 6.55
C VAL A 47 -17.44 -13.98 5.30
N GLU A 48 -18.72 -13.84 5.06
CA GLU A 48 -19.31 -13.04 3.97
C GLU A 48 -20.01 -11.83 4.61
N ASP A 49 -19.93 -10.66 3.99
CA ASP A 49 -20.68 -9.49 4.43
C ASP A 49 -22.20 -9.64 4.12
N GLU A 50 -23.02 -8.74 4.69
CA GLU A 50 -24.48 -8.82 4.56
C GLU A 50 -24.96 -8.76 3.11
N ASP A 51 -24.26 -8.01 2.25
CA ASP A 51 -24.58 -7.83 0.83
C ASP A 51 -23.98 -8.92 -0.07
N GLY A 52 -23.15 -9.80 0.48
CA GLY A 52 -22.45 -10.86 -0.26
C GLY A 52 -21.36 -10.39 -1.21
N HIS A 53 -20.92 -9.13 -1.07
CA HIS A 53 -19.91 -8.53 -1.93
C HIS A 53 -18.48 -8.63 -1.39
N ILE A 54 -18.29 -8.94 -0.10
CA ILE A 54 -16.96 -9.13 0.50
C ILE A 54 -16.88 -10.52 1.11
N LEU A 55 -16.01 -11.36 0.57
CA LEU A 55 -15.70 -12.68 1.09
C LEU A 55 -14.35 -12.67 1.80
N ARG A 56 -14.35 -12.98 3.10
CA ARG A 56 -13.14 -13.04 3.92
C ARG A 56 -12.77 -14.49 4.20
N LEU A 57 -11.64 -14.89 3.65
CA LEU A 57 -11.08 -16.24 3.82
C LEU A 57 -10.34 -16.38 5.15
N PRO A 58 -10.28 -17.58 5.74
CA PRO A 58 -9.48 -17.85 6.93
C PRO A 58 -8.01 -17.49 6.70
N GLY A 59 -7.40 -16.86 7.68
CA GLY A 59 -6.00 -16.45 7.59
C GLY A 59 -5.31 -16.40 8.95
N LEU A 60 -3.98 -16.47 8.92
CA LEU A 60 -3.10 -16.36 10.07
C LEU A 60 -2.35 -15.03 10.00
N GLU A 61 -2.25 -14.36 11.15
CA GLU A 61 -1.48 -13.13 11.26
C GLU A 61 0.02 -13.43 11.40
N ILE A 62 0.83 -12.85 10.52
CA ILE A 62 2.29 -12.96 10.58
C ILE A 62 2.85 -11.70 11.28
N LYS A 63 3.09 -11.80 12.59
CA LYS A 63 3.55 -10.68 13.41
C LYS A 63 4.84 -10.01 12.90
N LYS A 64 5.78 -10.79 12.32
CA LYS A 64 7.04 -10.29 11.75
C LYS A 64 6.87 -9.38 10.53
N PHE A 65 5.71 -9.43 9.85
CA PHE A 65 5.42 -8.62 8.67
C PHE A 65 4.28 -7.63 8.97
N TYR A 66 4.44 -6.81 10.01
CA TYR A 66 3.52 -5.71 10.36
C TYR A 66 2.06 -6.14 10.56
N GLY A 67 1.85 -7.40 11.04
CA GLY A 67 0.49 -7.93 11.19
C GLY A 67 -0.18 -8.33 9.88
N TYR A 68 0.61 -8.50 8.80
CA TYR A 68 0.10 -9.01 7.53
C TYR A 68 -0.58 -10.37 7.72
N LYS A 69 -1.74 -10.52 7.14
CA LYS A 69 -2.53 -11.76 7.24
C LYS A 69 -2.27 -12.58 5.98
N MET A 70 -2.02 -13.87 6.15
CA MET A 70 -1.82 -14.79 5.04
C MET A 70 -2.85 -15.92 5.13
N SER A 71 -3.54 -16.17 4.02
CA SER A 71 -4.41 -17.31 3.82
C SER A 71 -3.68 -18.45 3.12
N SER A 72 -4.18 -19.67 3.28
CA SER A 72 -3.76 -20.78 2.42
C SER A 72 -4.18 -20.49 0.97
N PRO A 73 -3.35 -20.81 -0.02
CA PRO A 73 -3.79 -20.77 -1.42
C PRO A 73 -4.82 -21.87 -1.76
N LEU A 74 -4.96 -22.89 -0.91
CA LEU A 74 -5.95 -23.96 -1.04
C LEU A 74 -7.13 -23.68 -0.11
N GLN A 75 -8.26 -23.28 -0.69
CA GLN A 75 -9.46 -22.84 0.02
C GLN A 75 -10.71 -23.60 -0.48
N PHE A 76 -10.65 -24.93 -0.50
CA PHE A 76 -11.73 -25.79 -1.05
C PHE A 76 -13.12 -25.47 -0.52
N SER A 77 -13.23 -24.95 0.69
CA SER A 77 -14.52 -24.53 1.26
C SER A 77 -15.04 -23.21 0.68
N ALA A 78 -14.21 -22.46 -0.07
CA ALA A 78 -14.57 -21.20 -0.68
C ALA A 78 -14.99 -21.33 -2.15
N ASP A 79 -14.73 -22.48 -2.78
CA ASP A 79 -14.98 -22.69 -4.21
C ASP A 79 -16.44 -22.40 -4.58
N ALA A 80 -17.41 -22.94 -3.82
CA ALA A 80 -18.83 -22.71 -4.05
C ALA A 80 -19.26 -21.24 -3.89
N TYR A 81 -18.54 -20.43 -3.06
CA TYR A 81 -18.81 -19.01 -2.95
C TYR A 81 -18.38 -18.28 -4.21
N ILE A 82 -17.20 -18.63 -4.76
CA ILE A 82 -16.68 -18.01 -6.00
C ILE A 82 -17.55 -18.41 -7.21
N GLU A 83 -17.95 -19.68 -7.32
CA GLU A 83 -18.85 -20.15 -8.37
C GLU A 83 -20.18 -19.38 -8.37
N ARG A 84 -20.78 -19.14 -7.19
CA ARG A 84 -22.03 -18.38 -7.06
C ARG A 84 -21.89 -16.92 -7.47
N MET A 85 -20.70 -16.35 -7.39
CA MET A 85 -20.44 -14.97 -7.81
C MET A 85 -20.52 -14.79 -9.31
N ASP A 86 -20.43 -15.85 -10.11
CA ASP A 86 -20.54 -15.85 -11.59
C ASP A 86 -19.67 -14.75 -12.21
N LEU A 87 -18.37 -14.82 -11.94
CA LEU A 87 -17.42 -13.77 -12.29
C LEU A 87 -17.07 -13.79 -13.78
N ASP A 88 -17.09 -12.62 -14.43
CA ASP A 88 -16.61 -12.43 -15.80
C ASP A 88 -15.08 -12.29 -15.86
N VAL A 89 -14.46 -11.76 -14.78
CA VAL A 89 -13.01 -11.53 -14.69
C VAL A 89 -12.54 -11.64 -13.25
N ILE A 90 -11.37 -12.22 -13.07
CA ILE A 90 -10.64 -12.26 -11.80
C ILE A 90 -9.48 -11.28 -11.89
N HIS A 91 -9.47 -10.27 -11.01
CA HIS A 91 -8.44 -9.27 -10.93
C HIS A 91 -7.59 -9.49 -9.68
N ILE A 92 -6.37 -9.95 -9.88
CA ILE A 92 -5.41 -10.23 -8.80
C ILE A 92 -4.72 -8.93 -8.40
N GLN A 93 -4.79 -8.60 -7.10
CA GLN A 93 -4.20 -7.40 -6.53
C GLN A 93 -2.96 -7.70 -5.67
N THR A 94 -2.81 -8.95 -5.20
CA THR A 94 -1.65 -9.43 -4.44
C THR A 94 -1.28 -10.84 -4.89
N GLU A 95 -0.04 -11.24 -4.68
CA GLU A 95 0.50 -12.49 -5.20
C GLU A 95 0.47 -13.63 -4.19
N ALA A 96 0.15 -13.35 -2.92
CA ALA A 96 0.19 -14.36 -1.86
C ALA A 96 -1.10 -15.20 -1.81
N GLY A 97 -1.46 -15.71 -0.66
CA GLY A 97 -2.51 -16.70 -0.45
C GLY A 97 -3.80 -16.49 -1.23
N VAL A 98 -4.43 -15.30 -1.09
CA VAL A 98 -5.70 -14.98 -1.77
C VAL A 98 -5.49 -14.83 -3.28
N GLY A 99 -4.40 -14.20 -3.71
CA GLY A 99 -4.09 -14.06 -5.13
C GLY A 99 -3.80 -15.40 -5.80
N MET A 100 -3.08 -16.31 -5.13
CA MET A 100 -2.86 -17.67 -5.63
C MET A 100 -4.17 -18.47 -5.69
N PHE A 101 -5.05 -18.33 -4.69
CA PHE A 101 -6.38 -18.92 -4.72
C PHE A 101 -7.19 -18.40 -5.92
N GLY A 102 -7.19 -17.07 -6.15
CA GLY A 102 -7.86 -16.47 -7.31
C GLY A 102 -7.34 -17.03 -8.65
N ARG A 103 -6.04 -17.24 -8.80
CA ARG A 103 -5.47 -17.87 -9.99
C ARG A 103 -5.91 -19.32 -10.18
N GLN A 104 -6.05 -20.06 -9.08
CA GLN A 104 -6.58 -21.42 -9.12
C GLN A 104 -8.03 -21.44 -9.57
N MET A 105 -8.87 -20.57 -9.01
CA MET A 105 -10.27 -20.43 -9.39
C MET A 105 -10.43 -19.99 -10.85
N ALA A 106 -9.61 -19.03 -11.31
CA ALA A 106 -9.59 -18.61 -12.69
C ALA A 106 -9.33 -19.78 -13.67
N LYS A 107 -8.40 -20.66 -13.30
CA LYS A 107 -8.08 -21.85 -14.09
C LYS A 107 -9.23 -22.87 -14.08
N VAL A 108 -9.83 -23.12 -12.92
CA VAL A 108 -10.94 -24.09 -12.77
C VAL A 108 -12.20 -23.62 -13.50
N LEU A 109 -12.53 -22.34 -13.37
CA LEU A 109 -13.74 -21.74 -13.94
C LEU A 109 -13.53 -21.15 -15.35
N HIS A 110 -12.32 -21.24 -15.90
CA HIS A 110 -11.94 -20.69 -17.21
C HIS A 110 -12.19 -19.18 -17.34
N ILE A 111 -11.99 -18.45 -16.25
CA ILE A 111 -12.18 -16.99 -16.15
C ILE A 111 -10.85 -16.28 -16.46
N PRO A 112 -10.84 -15.21 -17.29
CA PRO A 112 -9.64 -14.44 -17.58
C PRO A 112 -9.10 -13.72 -16.32
N ILE A 113 -7.77 -13.59 -16.27
CA ILE A 113 -7.05 -12.91 -15.18
C ILE A 113 -6.54 -11.56 -15.66
N VAL A 114 -6.83 -10.51 -14.90
CA VAL A 114 -6.09 -9.25 -14.88
C VAL A 114 -5.21 -9.24 -13.62
N TYR A 115 -4.00 -8.72 -13.72
CA TYR A 115 -3.08 -8.67 -12.59
C TYR A 115 -2.49 -7.26 -12.42
N THR A 116 -2.64 -6.66 -11.24
CA THR A 116 -1.99 -5.39 -10.90
C THR A 116 -0.72 -5.64 -10.10
N TYR A 117 0.41 -5.13 -10.60
CA TYR A 117 1.70 -5.20 -9.94
C TYR A 117 1.88 -3.97 -9.03
N HIS A 118 1.47 -4.08 -7.77
CA HIS A 118 1.50 -2.96 -6.81
C HIS A 118 2.87 -2.68 -6.22
N THR A 119 3.69 -3.71 -6.02
CA THR A 119 4.90 -3.62 -5.21
C THR A 119 6.14 -3.97 -6.03
N MET A 120 7.11 -3.05 -6.05
CA MET A 120 8.45 -3.31 -6.56
C MET A 120 9.23 -4.13 -5.53
N TYR A 121 9.01 -5.46 -5.53
CA TYR A 121 9.59 -6.36 -4.52
C TYR A 121 11.12 -6.32 -4.46
N GLU A 122 11.79 -5.91 -5.54
CA GLU A 122 13.25 -5.74 -5.53
C GLU A 122 13.72 -4.67 -4.54
N ASP A 123 12.90 -3.64 -4.30
CA ASP A 123 13.23 -2.56 -3.37
C ASP A 123 13.15 -3.04 -1.90
N TYR A 124 12.56 -4.23 -1.67
CA TYR A 124 12.36 -4.82 -0.34
C TYR A 124 13.32 -5.99 -0.04
N THR A 125 14.28 -6.30 -0.91
CA THR A 125 15.21 -7.42 -0.71
C THR A 125 16.07 -7.26 0.54
N HIS A 126 16.35 -6.04 0.98
CA HIS A 126 17.10 -5.74 2.20
C HIS A 126 16.43 -6.29 3.48
N TYR A 127 15.10 -6.45 3.51
CA TYR A 127 14.43 -7.07 4.66
C TYR A 127 14.76 -8.55 4.84
N PHE A 128 15.20 -9.23 3.76
CA PHE A 128 15.59 -10.64 3.78
C PHE A 128 17.10 -10.85 3.85
N ASN A 129 17.88 -9.76 3.82
CA ASN A 129 19.35 -9.79 3.87
C ASN A 129 19.90 -8.87 4.99
N PRO A 130 19.66 -9.19 6.26
CA PRO A 130 20.07 -8.34 7.38
C PRO A 130 21.60 -8.21 7.55
N LEU A 131 22.39 -9.01 6.85
CA LEU A 131 23.85 -9.02 6.89
C LEU A 131 24.50 -8.41 5.63
N ASP A 132 23.71 -7.82 4.72
CA ASP A 132 24.14 -7.11 3.51
C ASP A 132 25.13 -7.92 2.61
N PHE A 133 24.92 -9.24 2.49
CA PHE A 133 25.71 -10.05 1.56
C PHE A 133 25.25 -9.84 0.11
N ASP A 134 26.09 -9.30 -0.75
CA ASP A 134 25.82 -9.05 -2.17
C ASP A 134 25.31 -10.28 -2.94
N SER A 135 25.83 -11.46 -2.63
CA SER A 135 25.42 -12.70 -3.29
C SER A 135 23.98 -13.11 -2.93
N VAL A 136 23.58 -12.90 -1.67
CA VAL A 136 22.21 -13.18 -1.18
C VAL A 136 21.23 -12.19 -1.80
N GLU A 137 21.60 -10.92 -1.90
CA GLU A 137 20.79 -9.90 -2.54
C GLU A 137 20.56 -10.17 -4.02
N LYS A 138 21.63 -10.49 -4.78
CA LYS A 138 21.53 -10.85 -6.20
C LYS A 138 20.64 -12.08 -6.44
N LEU A 139 20.77 -13.10 -5.59
CA LEU A 139 19.92 -14.28 -5.68
C LEU A 139 18.46 -13.94 -5.37
N GLY A 140 18.20 -13.15 -4.32
CA GLY A 140 16.87 -12.69 -3.94
C GLY A 140 16.20 -11.92 -5.08
N LYS A 141 16.91 -10.95 -5.68
CA LYS A 141 16.42 -10.22 -6.86
C LYS A 141 16.10 -11.13 -8.03
N SER A 142 16.94 -12.12 -8.31
CA SER A 142 16.70 -13.09 -9.40
C SER A 142 15.45 -13.93 -9.16
N VAL A 143 15.22 -14.39 -7.93
CA VAL A 143 14.01 -15.14 -7.56
C VAL A 143 12.77 -14.26 -7.71
N ILE A 144 12.81 -13.02 -7.22
CA ILE A 144 11.71 -12.06 -7.33
C ILE A 144 11.38 -11.77 -8.80
N ARG A 145 12.37 -11.51 -9.64
CA ARG A 145 12.16 -11.27 -11.09
C ARG A 145 11.49 -12.46 -11.76
N THR A 146 11.97 -13.67 -11.46
CA THR A 146 11.41 -14.90 -12.03
C THR A 146 9.97 -15.10 -11.55
N PHE A 147 9.69 -14.89 -10.27
CA PHE A 147 8.35 -14.97 -9.70
C PHE A 147 7.41 -13.95 -10.33
N SER A 148 7.80 -12.67 -10.37
CA SER A 148 7.02 -11.58 -10.99
C SER A 148 6.72 -11.87 -12.46
N ARG A 149 7.71 -12.37 -13.23
CA ARG A 149 7.53 -12.78 -14.61
C ARG A 149 6.50 -13.90 -14.76
N VAL A 150 6.59 -14.94 -13.93
CA VAL A 150 5.65 -16.07 -13.98
C VAL A 150 4.24 -15.62 -13.64
N MET A 151 4.08 -14.78 -12.61
CA MET A 151 2.77 -14.24 -12.23
C MET A 151 2.18 -13.35 -13.33
N ALA A 152 2.96 -12.46 -13.91
CA ALA A 152 2.52 -11.56 -14.97
C ALA A 152 2.16 -12.34 -16.24
N ASN A 153 3.01 -13.25 -16.71
CA ASN A 153 2.78 -14.05 -17.92
C ASN A 153 1.65 -15.08 -17.79
N GLY A 154 1.25 -15.40 -16.56
CA GLY A 154 0.06 -16.21 -16.27
C GLY A 154 -1.26 -15.40 -16.26
N SER A 155 -1.26 -14.17 -16.78
CA SER A 155 -2.41 -13.28 -16.82
C SER A 155 -2.67 -12.80 -18.25
N GLN A 156 -3.94 -12.52 -18.61
CA GLN A 156 -4.30 -11.99 -19.91
C GLN A 156 -3.93 -10.52 -20.08
N ALA A 157 -3.88 -9.78 -18.97
CA ALA A 157 -3.41 -8.40 -18.92
C ALA A 157 -2.72 -8.10 -17.59
N VAL A 158 -1.74 -7.22 -17.64
CA VAL A 158 -1.01 -6.72 -16.47
C VAL A 158 -1.20 -5.22 -16.36
N ILE A 159 -1.50 -4.73 -15.17
CA ILE A 159 -1.57 -3.32 -14.84
C ILE A 159 -0.30 -2.94 -14.07
N ALA A 160 0.38 -1.92 -14.56
CA ALA A 160 1.50 -1.27 -13.89
C ALA A 160 1.11 0.15 -13.47
N PRO A 161 1.38 0.59 -12.23
CA PRO A 161 0.99 1.92 -11.75
C PRO A 161 1.82 3.05 -12.37
N SER A 162 2.93 2.75 -13.03
CA SER A 162 3.82 3.75 -13.62
C SER A 162 4.62 3.18 -14.79
N GLU A 163 5.18 4.07 -15.61
CA GLU A 163 6.13 3.68 -16.67
C GLU A 163 7.35 2.98 -16.09
N LYS A 164 7.90 3.45 -14.95
CA LYS A 164 9.01 2.80 -14.25
C LYS A 164 8.71 1.33 -13.97
N THR A 165 7.52 1.04 -13.44
CA THR A 165 7.09 -0.34 -13.13
C THR A 165 6.95 -1.17 -14.41
N LYS A 166 6.35 -0.61 -15.46
CA LYS A 166 6.23 -1.29 -16.76
C LYS A 166 7.60 -1.65 -17.32
N GLN A 167 8.55 -0.73 -17.32
CA GLN A 167 9.90 -0.98 -17.82
C GLN A 167 10.62 -2.07 -17.00
N ALA A 168 10.46 -2.07 -15.68
CA ALA A 168 11.00 -3.13 -14.84
C ALA A 168 10.41 -4.52 -15.20
N LEU A 169 9.08 -4.61 -15.37
CA LEU A 169 8.44 -5.86 -15.78
C LEU A 169 8.90 -6.35 -17.14
N LEU A 170 9.11 -5.44 -18.11
CA LEU A 170 9.68 -5.79 -19.41
C LEU A 170 11.12 -6.32 -19.27
N GLN A 171 11.94 -5.71 -18.41
CA GLN A 171 13.29 -6.19 -18.11
C GLN A 171 13.30 -7.56 -17.41
N TYR A 172 12.23 -7.91 -16.65
CA TYR A 172 12.06 -9.25 -16.06
C TYR A 172 11.66 -10.31 -17.10
N GLY A 173 11.35 -9.89 -18.34
CA GLY A 173 10.92 -10.77 -19.42
C GLY A 173 9.42 -11.06 -19.41
N VAL A 174 8.61 -10.11 -18.95
CA VAL A 174 7.16 -10.19 -19.09
C VAL A 174 6.78 -9.96 -20.54
N ILE A 175 5.98 -10.87 -21.11
CA ILE A 175 5.46 -10.84 -22.47
C ILE A 175 3.96 -10.58 -22.54
N ALA A 176 3.25 -10.73 -21.42
CA ALA A 176 1.84 -10.38 -21.33
C ALA A 176 1.63 -8.88 -21.61
N PRO A 177 0.50 -8.46 -22.17
CA PRO A 177 0.19 -7.04 -22.39
C PRO A 177 0.23 -6.24 -21.07
N ILE A 178 1.02 -5.16 -21.03
CA ILE A 178 1.17 -4.30 -19.84
C ILE A 178 0.52 -2.94 -20.13
N TYR A 179 -0.46 -2.59 -19.31
CA TYR A 179 -1.16 -1.31 -19.36
C TYR A 179 -0.72 -0.44 -18.18
N ILE A 180 -0.49 0.85 -18.42
CA ILE A 180 -0.19 1.81 -17.36
C ILE A 180 -1.52 2.39 -16.87
N VAL A 181 -1.86 2.08 -15.63
CA VAL A 181 -3.01 2.65 -14.93
C VAL A 181 -2.52 3.13 -13.57
N PRO A 182 -2.28 4.43 -13.40
CA PRO A 182 -1.88 5.01 -12.12
C PRO A 182 -2.94 4.73 -11.05
N THR A 183 -2.48 4.56 -9.81
CA THR A 183 -3.39 4.41 -8.68
C THR A 183 -4.22 5.68 -8.53
N GLY A 184 -5.54 5.55 -8.62
CA GLY A 184 -6.46 6.64 -8.34
C GLY A 184 -6.45 7.01 -6.85
N LEU A 185 -6.63 8.29 -6.57
CA LEU A 185 -6.84 8.82 -5.23
C LEU A 185 -8.15 9.60 -5.23
N ASP A 186 -8.97 9.37 -4.21
CA ASP A 186 -10.07 10.27 -3.92
C ASP A 186 -9.50 11.50 -3.20
N LEU A 187 -9.45 12.62 -3.91
CA LEU A 187 -8.94 13.88 -3.36
C LEU A 187 -10.01 14.70 -2.63
N SER A 188 -11.26 14.26 -2.63
CA SER A 188 -12.36 14.98 -1.97
C SER A 188 -12.14 15.11 -0.46
N GLU A 189 -11.56 14.08 0.18
CA GLU A 189 -11.19 14.09 1.60
C GLU A 189 -10.09 15.12 1.91
N TYR A 190 -9.30 15.54 0.91
CA TYR A 190 -8.17 16.47 1.04
C TYR A 190 -8.50 17.87 0.53
N ASP A 191 -9.70 18.11 -0.02
CA ASP A 191 -10.09 19.45 -0.44
C ASP A 191 -10.29 20.31 0.81
N ARG A 192 -9.49 21.37 0.93
CA ARG A 192 -9.52 22.30 2.06
C ARG A 192 -10.92 22.88 2.35
N LYS A 193 -11.77 22.98 1.32
CA LYS A 193 -13.16 23.45 1.48
C LYS A 193 -14.03 22.52 2.32
N ASN A 194 -13.65 21.24 2.42
CA ASN A 194 -14.36 20.23 3.18
C ASN A 194 -13.79 20.05 4.61
N LEU A 195 -12.74 20.80 4.98
CA LEU A 195 -12.07 20.71 6.27
C LEU A 195 -12.53 21.84 7.21
N ASP A 196 -12.61 21.53 8.50
CA ASP A 196 -12.84 22.53 9.55
C ASP A 196 -11.56 23.36 9.78
N GLU A 197 -11.60 24.64 9.41
CA GLU A 197 -10.45 25.55 9.55
C GLU A 197 -10.01 25.72 11.02
N ASN A 198 -10.91 25.64 11.99
CA ASN A 198 -10.52 25.69 13.40
C ASN A 198 -9.67 24.49 13.78
N ARG A 199 -10.00 23.30 13.25
CA ARG A 199 -9.20 22.09 13.45
C ARG A 199 -7.85 22.19 12.73
N VAL A 200 -7.79 22.72 11.52
CA VAL A 200 -6.56 22.99 10.79
C VAL A 200 -5.63 23.89 11.62
N GLN A 201 -6.17 24.99 12.14
CA GLN A 201 -5.40 25.93 12.94
C GLN A 201 -4.95 25.32 14.27
N SER A 202 -5.80 24.54 14.95
CA SER A 202 -5.44 23.90 16.23
C SER A 202 -4.26 22.95 16.13
N ILE A 203 -4.04 22.28 14.98
CA ILE A 203 -2.90 21.40 14.77
C ILE A 203 -1.58 22.17 14.82
N ARG A 204 -1.52 23.37 14.22
CA ARG A 204 -0.31 24.21 14.30
C ARG A 204 -0.04 24.63 15.76
N GLU A 205 -1.08 25.06 16.46
CA GLU A 205 -1.00 25.51 17.86
C GLU A 205 -0.61 24.36 18.81
N GLU A 206 -1.21 23.17 18.65
CA GLU A 206 -0.89 21.95 19.43
C GLU A 206 0.58 21.53 19.28
N LEU A 207 1.18 21.79 18.12
CA LEU A 207 2.59 21.51 17.84
C LEU A 207 3.53 22.69 18.18
N GLY A 208 2.97 23.82 18.66
CA GLY A 208 3.72 24.99 19.11
C GLY A 208 4.22 25.90 18.00
N PHE A 209 3.66 25.78 16.77
CA PHE A 209 4.05 26.61 15.63
C PHE A 209 3.34 27.96 15.62
N THR A 210 4.06 28.96 15.15
CA THR A 210 3.59 30.33 14.95
C THR A 210 3.25 30.60 13.47
N SER A 211 2.78 31.80 13.18
CA SER A 211 2.54 32.24 11.78
C SER A 211 3.84 32.50 10.99
N GLU A 212 4.97 32.63 11.67
CA GLU A 212 6.27 32.84 11.03
C GLU A 212 6.91 31.51 10.59
N ASP A 213 6.48 30.39 11.19
CA ASP A 213 7.05 29.07 10.91
C ASP A 213 6.54 28.50 9.59
N ARG A 214 7.48 28.00 8.79
CA ARG A 214 7.23 27.25 7.56
C ARG A 214 7.45 25.76 7.80
N ILE A 215 6.48 24.95 7.42
CA ILE A 215 6.44 23.55 7.80
C ILE A 215 6.36 22.68 6.57
N VAL A 216 7.38 21.85 6.39
CA VAL A 216 7.37 20.72 5.45
C VAL A 216 6.82 19.49 6.17
N VAL A 217 5.89 18.78 5.56
CA VAL A 217 5.33 17.58 6.14
C VAL A 217 5.71 16.33 5.35
N PHE A 218 6.11 15.28 6.07
CA PHE A 218 6.18 13.92 5.55
C PHE A 218 5.07 13.09 6.21
N VAL A 219 4.25 12.41 5.39
CA VAL A 219 3.22 11.51 5.90
C VAL A 219 3.48 10.11 5.36
N GLY A 220 3.67 9.15 6.26
CA GLY A 220 3.89 7.77 5.83
C GLY A 220 4.47 6.86 6.90
N ARG A 221 4.73 5.61 6.49
CA ARG A 221 5.44 4.66 7.34
C ARG A 221 6.89 5.12 7.52
N ILE A 222 7.38 5.13 8.76
CA ILE A 222 8.76 5.47 9.07
C ILE A 222 9.61 4.21 8.90
N ALA A 223 10.21 4.07 7.72
CA ALA A 223 11.00 2.92 7.32
C ALA A 223 12.07 3.33 6.30
N LYS A 224 13.15 2.56 6.23
CA LYS A 224 14.37 2.84 5.44
C LYS A 224 14.07 3.17 3.96
N GLU A 225 13.12 2.46 3.35
CA GLU A 225 12.74 2.68 1.94
C GLU A 225 12.07 4.03 1.67
N LYS A 226 11.74 4.79 2.73
CA LYS A 226 11.15 6.15 2.61
C LYS A 226 12.18 7.26 2.61
N ALA A 227 13.45 6.91 2.80
CA ALA A 227 14.58 7.83 2.71
C ALA A 227 14.40 9.14 3.52
N ILE A 228 13.86 9.01 4.74
CA ILE A 228 13.53 10.16 5.62
C ILE A 228 14.80 10.91 6.06
N GLU A 229 15.97 10.29 5.96
CA GLU A 229 17.26 10.94 6.15
C GLU A 229 17.44 12.16 5.22
N ILE A 230 16.88 12.13 4.00
CA ILE A 230 17.01 13.23 3.03
C ILE A 230 16.37 14.52 3.53
N PRO A 231 15.08 14.56 3.92
CA PRO A 231 14.47 15.77 4.47
C PRO A 231 15.11 16.21 5.79
N ILE A 232 15.53 15.28 6.69
CA ILE A 232 16.23 15.62 7.92
C ILE A 232 17.58 16.34 7.61
N GLU A 233 18.34 15.80 6.66
CA GLU A 233 19.59 16.40 6.23
C GLU A 233 19.36 17.76 5.56
N ALA A 234 18.28 17.93 4.80
CA ALA A 234 17.91 19.20 4.20
C ALA A 234 17.64 20.28 5.26
N ILE A 235 16.91 19.95 6.32
CA ILE A 235 16.70 20.85 7.48
C ILE A 235 18.03 21.23 8.12
N SER A 236 18.97 20.30 8.27
CA SER A 236 20.26 20.57 8.89
C SER A 236 21.14 21.52 8.08
N LYS A 237 21.00 21.51 6.77
CA LYS A 237 21.73 22.40 5.85
C LYS A 237 21.07 23.78 5.68
N ASN A 238 19.84 23.95 6.13
CA ASN A 238 19.13 25.21 6.05
C ASN A 238 19.32 26.03 7.33
N ALA A 239 19.71 27.31 7.15
CA ALA A 239 19.98 28.22 8.26
C ALA A 239 18.73 28.93 8.80
N ASP A 240 17.56 28.80 8.13
CA ASP A 240 16.31 29.42 8.59
C ASP A 240 15.79 28.71 9.85
N PRO A 241 15.75 29.37 11.01
CA PRO A 241 15.27 28.77 12.25
C PRO A 241 13.76 28.49 12.23
N HIS A 242 13.01 29.15 11.34
CA HIS A 242 11.57 29.01 11.18
C HIS A 242 11.17 27.90 10.20
N LEU A 243 12.14 27.21 9.59
CA LEU A 243 11.86 26.06 8.74
C LEU A 243 11.86 24.77 9.55
N HIS A 244 10.70 24.11 9.62
CA HIS A 244 10.47 22.88 10.36
C HIS A 244 10.10 21.72 9.45
N LEU A 245 10.38 20.50 9.93
CA LEU A 245 9.91 19.24 9.33
C LEU A 245 9.01 18.50 10.32
N VAL A 246 7.79 18.19 9.90
CA VAL A 246 6.89 17.34 10.66
C VAL A 246 6.79 15.97 10.00
N ILE A 247 7.10 14.92 10.74
CA ILE A 247 7.07 13.53 10.31
C ILE A 247 5.87 12.84 10.95
N VAL A 248 4.82 12.63 10.14
CA VAL A 248 3.56 12.01 10.55
C VAL A 248 3.58 10.54 10.20
N GLY A 249 3.52 9.68 11.21
CA GLY A 249 3.48 8.24 11.02
C GLY A 249 4.23 7.46 12.09
N GLY A 250 4.28 6.15 11.91
CA GLY A 250 5.03 5.25 12.77
C GLY A 250 5.76 4.19 11.93
N GLY A 251 6.75 3.54 12.53
CA GLY A 251 7.51 2.50 11.84
C GLY A 251 8.67 1.97 12.66
N THR A 252 9.37 0.98 12.13
CA THR A 252 10.48 0.30 12.80
C THR A 252 11.70 1.19 12.99
N ASP A 253 11.86 2.19 12.12
CA ASP A 253 13.06 3.02 12.08
C ASP A 253 12.87 4.39 12.77
N MET A 254 11.80 4.52 13.59
CA MET A 254 11.48 5.76 14.32
C MET A 254 12.66 6.23 15.17
N GLU A 255 13.21 5.35 16.02
CA GLU A 255 14.33 5.68 16.90
C GLU A 255 15.56 6.10 16.11
N TYR A 256 15.87 5.38 15.03
CA TYR A 256 16.98 5.72 14.12
C TYR A 256 16.88 7.16 13.59
N TYR A 257 15.70 7.57 13.11
CA TYR A 257 15.53 8.92 12.57
C TYR A 257 15.48 10.01 13.64
N GLN A 258 14.98 9.70 14.83
CA GLN A 258 15.07 10.60 15.98
C GLN A 258 16.53 10.84 16.40
N ASP A 259 17.34 9.79 16.43
CA ASP A 259 18.77 9.90 16.74
C ASP A 259 19.53 10.61 15.62
N LEU A 260 19.13 10.44 14.36
CA LEU A 260 19.70 11.18 13.24
C LEU A 260 19.43 12.69 13.36
N ALA A 261 18.22 13.09 13.76
CA ALA A 261 17.90 14.50 14.01
C ALA A 261 18.74 15.10 15.14
N LYS A 262 18.98 14.32 16.23
CA LYS A 262 19.92 14.72 17.31
C LYS A 262 21.35 14.87 16.79
N LYS A 263 21.83 13.90 16.00
CA LYS A 263 23.17 13.91 15.42
C LYS A 263 23.41 15.14 14.54
N TYR A 264 22.39 15.60 13.83
CA TYR A 264 22.45 16.80 12.99
C TYR A 264 22.14 18.09 13.75
N ASN A 265 21.88 18.03 15.08
CA ASN A 265 21.51 19.17 15.94
C ASN A 265 20.28 19.94 15.42
N VAL A 266 19.24 19.21 14.96
CA VAL A 266 17.99 19.78 14.44
C VAL A 266 16.75 19.20 15.13
N SER A 267 16.89 18.65 16.32
CA SER A 267 15.77 18.08 17.08
C SER A 267 14.71 19.10 17.48
N ASP A 268 15.05 20.37 17.50
CA ASP A 268 14.15 21.51 17.71
C ASP A 268 13.33 21.87 16.47
N ARG A 269 13.77 21.43 15.29
CA ARG A 269 13.12 21.70 14.00
C ARG A 269 12.56 20.46 13.31
N VAL A 270 12.76 19.25 13.86
CA VAL A 270 12.23 17.99 13.34
C VAL A 270 11.30 17.34 14.34
N HIS A 271 10.03 17.31 14.03
CA HIS A 271 8.95 16.88 14.91
C HIS A 271 8.36 15.55 14.48
N PHE A 272 8.18 14.60 15.40
CA PHE A 272 7.59 13.29 15.14
C PHE A 272 6.25 13.18 15.85
N THR A 273 5.17 13.06 15.12
CA THR A 273 3.81 12.99 15.71
C THR A 273 3.40 11.59 16.14
N GLY A 274 4.09 10.54 15.61
CA GLY A 274 3.60 9.17 15.71
C GLY A 274 2.45 8.90 14.74
N LYS A 275 1.75 7.78 14.93
CA LYS A 275 0.62 7.39 14.09
C LYS A 275 -0.58 8.31 14.35
N ILE A 276 -1.13 8.84 13.27
CA ILE A 276 -2.35 9.66 13.27
C ILE A 276 -3.48 8.83 12.61
N PRO A 277 -4.72 8.85 13.14
CA PRO A 277 -5.89 8.25 12.48
C PRO A 277 -6.09 8.78 11.06
N LYS A 278 -6.53 7.90 10.14
CA LYS A 278 -6.66 8.23 8.70
C LYS A 278 -7.52 9.48 8.47
N GLU A 279 -8.61 9.60 9.21
CA GLU A 279 -9.56 10.72 9.14
C GLU A 279 -8.95 12.07 9.51
N ASN A 280 -7.82 12.10 10.22
CA ASN A 280 -7.11 13.32 10.59
C ASN A 280 -6.00 13.70 9.63
N ILE A 281 -5.56 12.80 8.72
CA ILE A 281 -4.41 13.06 7.84
C ILE A 281 -4.63 14.26 6.94
N ALA A 282 -5.84 14.45 6.41
CA ALA A 282 -6.18 15.61 5.57
C ALA A 282 -5.96 16.94 6.29
N TYR A 283 -6.25 17.00 7.58
CA TYR A 283 -6.02 18.18 8.40
C TYR A 283 -4.53 18.51 8.57
N TYR A 284 -3.68 17.47 8.70
CA TYR A 284 -2.22 17.66 8.77
C TYR A 284 -1.67 18.20 7.44
N TYR A 285 -2.15 17.68 6.30
CA TYR A 285 -1.77 18.24 5.00
C TYR A 285 -2.23 19.69 4.83
N ALA A 286 -3.44 20.05 5.32
CA ALA A 286 -3.96 21.39 5.22
C ALA A 286 -3.30 22.38 6.20
N ALA A 287 -2.78 21.89 7.33
CA ALA A 287 -2.16 22.72 8.37
C ALA A 287 -0.74 23.18 8.01
N PHE A 288 -0.08 22.54 7.04
CA PHE A 288 1.32 22.75 6.72
C PHE A 288 1.52 23.29 5.30
N ASP A 289 2.73 23.80 5.02
CA ASP A 289 2.97 24.61 3.84
C ASP A 289 3.38 23.74 2.62
N CYS A 290 4.03 22.60 2.85
CA CYS A 290 4.51 21.71 1.79
C CYS A 290 4.61 20.25 2.26
#